data_effd14b438dfac68c8b5316bd4c28a8e
#
_entry.id   effd14b438dfac68c8b5316bd4c28a8e
#
_cell.length_a   1.000
_cell.length_b   1.000
_cell.length_c   1.000
_cell.angle_alpha   90.00
_cell.angle_beta   90.00
_cell.angle_gamma   90.00
#
_symmetry.space_group_name_H-M   'P 1'
#
loop_
_entity.id
_entity.type
_entity.pdbx_description
1 polymer ?
#
loop_
_entity_poly.entity_id
_entity_poly.type
_entity_poly.pdbx_seq_one_letter_code
_entity_poly.pdbx_strand_id
1 'polypeptide(L)'
;MKPLQDRIAHHVRSLPRSGIRDFFELVVGRDDVISLGVGEPDFCSPWHIREAAIFSLEKGQTSYTSNLGLLSLRQEIAKYVEGLFKVGYDPASEILVTVGVSEALDLVFRALLNPGEEVIYHEPCYVSYNPSIVLAYGKPVTIQTKVEDNFVLRAADVEAAITDKTRIILLNFPTNPTGAVEPVEELEKIAALAVKHDLIVVTDEIYCELLYGGSDGMSPGEHVSIASLPGMRDRTVLLHGFSKAFAMTGFRLGYACAPAVLTEAMMKIHQYSMLCAPMMSQQAAIEALKNGAPEVERMRRSYAQRRNLMLKRFAGMGLPCFSPGGAFYMFPDIRKYGLTSKEFALRLLEEESVAVVPGSAFGEAGEGSVRACYATAYEKIEIAMDRMAAFVKRLG
;
A
#
# COMPACT_ATOMS: atom_id res chain seq x y z
N MET A 1 11.28 -5.49 42.05
CA MET A 1 11.65 -5.54 40.61
C MET A 1 10.77 -4.56 39.83
N LYS A 2 11.31 -3.80 38.87
CA LYS A 2 10.46 -3.00 38.00
C LYS A 2 9.59 -3.93 37.15
N PRO A 3 8.30 -3.60 36.90
CA PRO A 3 7.43 -4.36 36.04
C PRO A 3 8.09 -4.62 34.66
N LEU A 4 7.80 -5.76 34.03
CA LEU A 4 8.40 -6.10 32.74
C LEU A 4 8.06 -5.08 31.63
N GLN A 5 6.85 -4.53 31.67
CA GLN A 5 6.42 -3.48 30.74
C GLN A 5 7.29 -2.20 30.78
N ASP A 6 7.92 -1.89 31.94
CA ASP A 6 8.84 -0.74 32.06
C ASP A 6 10.22 -1.03 31.45
N ARG A 7 10.47 -2.28 31.04
CA ARG A 7 11.69 -2.70 30.36
C ARG A 7 11.55 -2.67 28.83
N ILE A 8 10.33 -2.48 28.32
CA ILE A 8 10.08 -2.32 26.88
C ILE A 8 10.65 -0.97 26.45
N ALA A 9 11.32 -0.93 25.31
CA ALA A 9 11.86 0.29 24.73
C ALA A 9 10.76 1.34 24.57
N HIS A 10 11.07 2.60 24.92
CA HIS A 10 10.06 3.67 25.01
C HIS A 10 9.31 3.87 23.67
N HIS A 11 10.01 3.92 22.56
CA HIS A 11 9.43 4.09 21.22
C HIS A 11 8.53 2.92 20.79
N VAL A 12 8.77 1.70 21.30
CA VAL A 12 7.89 0.54 21.05
C VAL A 12 6.65 0.60 21.93
N ARG A 13 6.82 1.02 23.20
CA ARG A 13 5.70 1.11 24.15
C ARG A 13 4.69 2.20 23.78
N SER A 14 5.14 3.26 23.09
CA SER A 14 4.27 4.35 22.65
C SER A 14 3.43 4.01 21.42
N LEU A 15 3.77 2.94 20.68
CA LEU A 15 3.01 2.54 19.50
C LEU A 15 1.66 1.94 19.89
N PRO A 16 0.56 2.39 19.28
CA PRO A 16 -0.73 1.72 19.42
C PRO A 16 -0.72 0.35 18.72
N ARG A 17 -1.59 -0.54 19.15
CA ARG A 17 -1.88 -1.75 18.35
C ARG A 17 -2.50 -1.36 17.03
N SER A 18 -2.28 -2.18 16.00
CA SER A 18 -2.88 -1.98 14.69
C SER A 18 -4.41 -2.14 14.78
N GLY A 19 -5.16 -1.06 14.56
CA GLY A 19 -6.62 -1.09 14.57
C GLY A 19 -7.23 -2.04 13.52
N ILE A 20 -6.52 -2.30 12.42
CA ILE A 20 -6.92 -3.33 11.44
C ILE A 20 -6.82 -4.73 12.07
N ARG A 21 -5.72 -5.03 12.78
CA ARG A 21 -5.52 -6.36 13.38
C ARG A 21 -6.52 -6.63 14.49
N ASP A 22 -6.77 -5.65 15.36
CA ASP A 22 -7.76 -5.77 16.43
C ASP A 22 -9.16 -6.10 15.87
N PHE A 23 -9.50 -5.50 14.71
CA PHE A 23 -10.75 -5.79 14.03
C PHE A 23 -10.76 -7.18 13.37
N PHE A 24 -9.63 -7.62 12.78
CA PHE A 24 -9.53 -8.96 12.20
C PHE A 24 -9.65 -10.08 13.22
N GLU A 25 -9.14 -9.90 14.45
CA GLU A 25 -9.26 -10.89 15.52
C GLU A 25 -10.74 -11.16 15.86
N LEU A 26 -11.65 -10.20 15.65
CA LEU A 26 -13.10 -10.39 15.86
C LEU A 26 -13.77 -11.26 14.79
N VAL A 27 -13.12 -11.45 13.66
CA VAL A 27 -13.66 -12.15 12.47
C VAL A 27 -13.07 -13.54 12.31
N VAL A 28 -11.92 -13.82 12.96
CA VAL A 28 -11.25 -15.12 12.87
C VAL A 28 -12.16 -16.23 13.41
N GLY A 29 -12.37 -17.26 12.59
CA GLY A 29 -13.20 -18.43 12.96
C GLY A 29 -14.71 -18.22 12.83
N ARG A 30 -15.16 -17.12 12.24
CA ARG A 30 -16.58 -16.85 11.97
C ARG A 30 -16.91 -17.10 10.50
N ASP A 31 -17.41 -18.27 10.17
CA ASP A 31 -17.78 -18.68 8.80
C ASP A 31 -19.02 -17.94 8.26
N ASP A 32 -19.84 -17.36 9.14
CA ASP A 32 -21.03 -16.56 8.82
C ASP A 32 -20.71 -15.16 8.32
N VAL A 33 -19.47 -14.67 8.55
CA VAL A 33 -19.05 -13.31 8.24
C VAL A 33 -18.52 -13.18 6.83
N ILE A 34 -19.05 -12.20 6.09
CA ILE A 34 -18.45 -11.76 4.82
C ILE A 34 -17.48 -10.61 5.11
N SER A 35 -16.17 -10.90 4.97
CA SER A 35 -15.15 -9.88 5.21
C SER A 35 -14.87 -9.07 3.95
N LEU A 36 -15.15 -7.77 4.03
CA LEU A 36 -14.68 -6.74 3.11
C LEU A 36 -13.49 -5.96 3.72
N GLY A 37 -12.91 -6.47 4.80
CA GLY A 37 -11.82 -5.81 5.53
C GLY A 37 -10.42 -6.22 5.03
N VAL A 38 -10.26 -7.44 4.49
CA VAL A 38 -8.95 -7.96 4.08
C VAL A 38 -8.40 -7.19 2.88
N GLY A 39 -7.19 -6.66 3.01
CA GLY A 39 -6.52 -5.89 1.96
C GLY A 39 -5.58 -6.74 1.10
N GLU A 40 -6.04 -7.88 0.59
CA GLU A 40 -5.26 -8.74 -0.30
C GLU A 40 -6.12 -9.28 -1.46
N PRO A 41 -5.50 -9.59 -2.60
CA PRO A 41 -6.19 -10.24 -3.71
C PRO A 41 -6.89 -11.53 -3.28
N ASP A 42 -8.12 -11.75 -3.73
CA ASP A 42 -8.87 -12.98 -3.55
C ASP A 42 -8.53 -14.04 -4.62
N PHE A 43 -7.69 -13.68 -5.58
CA PHE A 43 -7.13 -14.59 -6.56
C PHE A 43 -5.94 -15.36 -5.99
N CYS A 44 -5.81 -16.63 -6.37
CA CYS A 44 -4.54 -17.32 -6.23
C CYS A 44 -3.52 -16.74 -7.22
N SER A 45 -2.24 -16.71 -6.84
CA SER A 45 -1.17 -16.43 -7.80
C SER A 45 -1.32 -17.34 -9.03
N PRO A 46 -1.10 -16.84 -10.26
CA PRO A 46 -1.19 -17.61 -11.50
C PRO A 46 -0.39 -18.92 -11.43
N TRP A 47 -0.89 -19.97 -12.09
CA TRP A 47 -0.29 -21.31 -11.97
C TRP A 47 1.18 -21.33 -12.38
N HIS A 48 1.54 -20.72 -13.52
CA HIS A 48 2.91 -20.69 -13.99
C HIS A 48 3.88 -20.02 -12.98
N ILE A 49 3.41 -19.01 -12.24
CA ILE A 49 4.19 -18.34 -11.18
C ILE A 49 4.42 -19.31 -10.00
N ARG A 50 3.37 -20.02 -9.56
CA ARG A 50 3.48 -21.03 -8.50
C ARG A 50 4.35 -22.21 -8.92
N GLU A 51 4.21 -22.67 -10.16
CA GLU A 51 4.98 -23.73 -10.76
C GLU A 51 6.50 -23.38 -10.79
N ALA A 52 6.86 -22.15 -11.11
CA ALA A 52 8.25 -21.68 -11.06
C ALA A 52 8.85 -21.79 -9.65
N ALA A 53 8.07 -21.47 -8.60
CA ALA A 53 8.50 -21.66 -7.21
C ALA A 53 8.70 -23.16 -6.87
N ILE A 54 7.75 -24.02 -7.24
CA ILE A 54 7.82 -25.48 -7.02
C ILE A 54 9.04 -26.06 -7.73
N PHE A 55 9.22 -25.69 -8.99
CA PHE A 55 10.34 -26.17 -9.80
C PHE A 55 11.71 -25.75 -9.24
N SER A 56 11.82 -24.56 -8.63
CA SER A 56 13.03 -24.14 -7.96
C SER A 56 13.39 -25.06 -6.77
N LEU A 57 12.39 -25.50 -6.01
CA LEU A 57 12.56 -26.43 -4.91
C LEU A 57 12.93 -27.84 -5.42
N GLU A 58 12.28 -28.33 -6.46
CA GLU A 58 12.60 -29.62 -7.10
C GLU A 58 14.04 -29.66 -7.61
N LYS A 59 14.56 -28.54 -8.10
CA LYS A 59 15.97 -28.37 -8.50
C LYS A 59 16.95 -28.19 -7.34
N GLY A 60 16.49 -28.22 -6.10
CA GLY A 60 17.34 -28.02 -4.93
C GLY A 60 17.87 -26.61 -4.76
N GLN A 61 17.21 -25.59 -5.32
CA GLN A 61 17.59 -24.19 -5.15
C GLN A 61 17.13 -23.67 -3.77
N THR A 62 17.87 -24.06 -2.72
CA THR A 62 17.52 -23.77 -1.32
C THR A 62 18.60 -22.97 -0.58
N SER A 63 19.63 -22.50 -1.29
CA SER A 63 20.73 -21.74 -0.72
C SER A 63 20.43 -20.24 -0.66
N TYR A 64 21.23 -19.50 0.12
CA TYR A 64 21.19 -18.04 0.13
C TYR A 64 21.51 -17.46 -1.25
N THR A 65 20.92 -16.30 -1.53
CA THR A 65 21.26 -15.50 -2.71
C THR A 65 22.23 -14.36 -2.34
N SER A 66 22.60 -13.53 -3.31
CA SER A 66 23.18 -12.22 -3.01
C SER A 66 22.26 -11.42 -2.08
N ASN A 67 22.82 -10.59 -1.20
CA ASN A 67 22.04 -9.71 -0.35
C ASN A 67 21.13 -8.76 -1.16
N LEU A 68 21.57 -8.31 -2.32
CA LEU A 68 20.73 -7.51 -3.24
C LEU A 68 19.62 -8.33 -3.93
N GLY A 69 19.65 -9.66 -3.82
CA GLY A 69 18.80 -10.59 -4.57
C GLY A 69 19.48 -11.14 -5.84
N LEU A 70 18.82 -12.09 -6.51
CA LEU A 70 19.31 -12.66 -7.76
C LEU A 70 19.50 -11.58 -8.83
N LEU A 71 20.67 -11.58 -9.48
CA LEU A 71 20.93 -10.61 -10.56
C LEU A 71 19.92 -10.76 -11.72
N SER A 72 19.55 -12.00 -12.05
CA SER A 72 18.51 -12.26 -13.07
C SER A 72 17.15 -11.64 -12.72
N LEU A 73 16.76 -11.68 -11.46
CA LEU A 73 15.53 -11.00 -11.00
C LEU A 73 15.68 -9.49 -11.09
N ARG A 74 16.79 -8.93 -10.63
CA ARG A 74 17.03 -7.47 -10.69
C ARG A 74 17.06 -6.93 -12.13
N GLN A 75 17.57 -7.74 -13.08
CA GLN A 75 17.51 -7.41 -14.51
C GLN A 75 16.09 -7.36 -15.05
N GLU A 76 15.21 -8.30 -14.64
CA GLU A 76 13.80 -8.25 -15.03
C GLU A 76 13.06 -7.10 -14.32
N ILE A 77 13.37 -6.82 -13.04
CA ILE A 77 12.83 -5.65 -12.33
C ILE A 77 13.24 -4.35 -13.04
N ALA A 78 14.49 -4.19 -13.46
CA ALA A 78 14.94 -2.99 -14.18
C ALA A 78 14.13 -2.74 -15.46
N LYS A 79 13.93 -3.78 -16.27
CA LYS A 79 13.11 -3.70 -17.50
C LYS A 79 11.65 -3.35 -17.18
N TYR A 80 11.11 -3.95 -16.14
CA TYR A 80 9.72 -3.78 -15.75
C TYR A 80 9.46 -2.35 -15.24
N VAL A 81 10.33 -1.85 -14.38
CA VAL A 81 10.28 -0.48 -13.83
C VAL A 81 10.43 0.56 -14.93
N GLU A 82 11.37 0.36 -15.86
CA GLU A 82 11.54 1.24 -17.03
C GLU A 82 10.29 1.23 -17.92
N GLY A 83 9.69 0.06 -18.12
CA GLY A 83 8.44 -0.08 -18.87
C GLY A 83 7.27 0.65 -18.23
N LEU A 84 7.10 0.53 -16.93
CA LEU A 84 5.99 1.14 -16.17
C LEU A 84 6.19 2.64 -15.93
N PHE A 85 7.34 3.03 -15.39
CA PHE A 85 7.55 4.36 -14.83
C PHE A 85 8.43 5.26 -15.69
N LYS A 86 8.98 4.75 -16.81
CA LYS A 86 9.86 5.49 -17.71
C LYS A 86 11.13 6.02 -17.01
N VAL A 87 11.60 5.30 -16.00
CA VAL A 87 12.82 5.59 -15.25
C VAL A 87 13.68 4.33 -15.15
N GLY A 88 14.95 4.44 -15.55
CA GLY A 88 15.90 3.34 -15.55
C GLY A 88 16.73 3.26 -14.28
N TYR A 89 17.03 2.03 -13.83
CA TYR A 89 17.91 1.73 -12.69
C TYR A 89 18.90 0.64 -13.07
N ASP A 90 20.16 0.78 -12.62
CA ASP A 90 21.19 -0.24 -12.81
C ASP A 90 20.88 -1.49 -11.96
N PRO A 91 20.63 -2.66 -12.57
CA PRO A 91 20.35 -3.87 -11.84
C PRO A 91 21.53 -4.36 -10.99
N ALA A 92 22.75 -3.88 -11.22
CA ALA A 92 23.91 -4.27 -10.45
C ALA A 92 23.98 -3.58 -9.07
N SER A 93 23.53 -2.34 -8.98
CA SER A 93 23.79 -1.47 -7.83
C SER A 93 22.57 -0.68 -7.29
N GLU A 94 21.47 -0.55 -8.04
CA GLU A 94 20.37 0.36 -7.72
C GLU A 94 19.04 -0.35 -7.42
N ILE A 95 19.05 -1.68 -7.31
CA ILE A 95 17.86 -2.49 -7.01
C ILE A 95 18.17 -3.42 -5.83
N LEU A 96 17.36 -3.32 -4.78
CA LEU A 96 17.39 -4.19 -3.62
C LEU A 96 16.09 -5.01 -3.54
N VAL A 97 16.20 -6.32 -3.62
CA VAL A 97 15.09 -7.26 -3.43
C VAL A 97 14.86 -7.50 -1.94
N THR A 98 13.62 -7.33 -1.48
CA THR A 98 13.25 -7.32 -0.06
C THR A 98 12.16 -8.34 0.27
N VAL A 99 11.98 -8.63 1.56
CA VAL A 99 10.90 -9.49 2.10
C VAL A 99 9.57 -8.71 2.12
N GLY A 100 9.06 -8.42 0.92
CA GLY A 100 7.92 -7.53 0.68
C GLY A 100 8.29 -6.06 0.79
N VAL A 101 7.39 -5.19 0.31
CA VAL A 101 7.53 -3.72 0.40
C VAL A 101 7.58 -3.25 1.87
N SER A 102 6.99 -4.04 2.79
CA SER A 102 7.05 -3.72 4.23
C SER A 102 8.48 -3.69 4.77
N GLU A 103 9.36 -4.60 4.32
CA GLU A 103 10.77 -4.53 4.68
C GLU A 103 11.46 -3.34 3.99
N ALA A 104 11.20 -3.14 2.69
CA ALA A 104 11.78 -2.01 1.97
C ALA A 104 11.47 -0.67 2.68
N LEU A 105 10.26 -0.50 3.17
CA LEU A 105 9.84 0.68 3.94
C LEU A 105 10.61 0.83 5.26
N ASP A 106 10.78 -0.26 6.04
CA ASP A 106 11.58 -0.26 7.28
C ASP A 106 13.05 0.11 6.99
N LEU A 107 13.62 -0.49 5.96
CA LEU A 107 15.01 -0.23 5.55
C LEU A 107 15.23 1.23 5.16
N VAL A 108 14.32 1.82 4.39
CA VAL A 108 14.40 3.23 3.98
C VAL A 108 14.46 4.15 5.19
N PHE A 109 13.52 4.02 6.11
CA PHE A 109 13.48 4.91 7.28
C PHE A 109 14.67 4.71 8.20
N ARG A 110 15.07 3.46 8.44
CA ARG A 110 16.26 3.17 9.26
C ARG A 110 17.56 3.60 8.63
N ALA A 111 17.64 3.63 7.30
CA ALA A 111 18.85 4.06 6.59
C ALA A 111 18.97 5.56 6.45
N LEU A 112 17.84 6.29 6.42
CA LEU A 112 17.82 7.70 6.00
C LEU A 112 17.44 8.68 7.11
N LEU A 113 16.91 8.22 8.26
CA LEU A 113 16.49 9.09 9.35
C LEU A 113 17.47 9.07 10.51
N ASN A 114 17.85 10.26 10.96
CA ASN A 114 18.40 10.46 12.30
C ASN A 114 17.26 10.70 13.31
N PRO A 115 17.49 10.48 14.62
CA PRO A 115 16.47 10.71 15.64
C PRO A 115 15.90 12.13 15.58
N GLY A 116 14.57 12.22 15.43
CA GLY A 116 13.83 13.49 15.40
C GLY A 116 13.74 14.16 14.03
N GLU A 117 14.33 13.62 12.98
CA GLU A 117 14.08 14.07 11.60
C GLU A 117 12.66 13.72 11.18
N GLU A 118 12.06 14.54 10.33
CA GLU A 118 10.67 14.52 9.99
C GLU A 118 10.40 13.83 8.65
N VAL A 119 9.29 13.06 8.63
CA VAL A 119 8.73 12.49 7.41
C VAL A 119 7.34 13.05 7.21
N ILE A 120 7.14 13.79 6.12
CA ILE A 120 5.83 14.29 5.70
C ILE A 120 5.11 13.20 4.91
N TYR A 121 3.85 12.92 5.25
CA TYR A 121 2.97 12.03 4.50
C TYR A 121 1.51 12.43 4.69
N HIS A 122 0.62 11.94 3.81
CA HIS A 122 -0.80 12.25 3.89
C HIS A 122 -1.59 11.22 4.70
N GLU A 123 -2.70 11.64 5.30
CA GLU A 123 -3.74 10.79 5.86
C GLU A 123 -5.09 11.09 5.18
N PRO A 124 -5.99 10.06 5.04
CA PRO A 124 -5.84 8.67 5.48
C PRO A 124 -4.81 7.91 4.62
N CYS A 125 -4.07 6.97 5.24
CA CYS A 125 -2.99 6.24 4.59
C CYS A 125 -2.82 4.82 5.14
N TYR A 126 -1.88 4.07 4.56
CA TYR A 126 -1.55 2.72 5.04
C TYR A 126 -1.01 2.77 6.48
N VAL A 127 -1.62 1.96 7.34
CA VAL A 127 -1.42 1.96 8.82
C VAL A 127 0.03 1.75 9.27
N SER A 128 0.89 1.20 8.42
CA SER A 128 2.28 0.92 8.80
C SER A 128 3.22 2.12 8.64
N TYR A 129 2.83 3.20 7.98
CA TYR A 129 3.73 4.33 7.75
C TYR A 129 4.15 5.01 9.05
N ASN A 130 3.18 5.44 9.85
CA ASN A 130 3.45 6.06 11.14
C ASN A 130 4.33 5.17 12.06
N PRO A 131 3.95 3.91 12.33
CA PRO A 131 4.77 3.03 13.16
C PRO A 131 6.19 2.81 12.62
N SER A 132 6.37 2.66 11.31
CA SER A 132 7.69 2.46 10.72
C SER A 132 8.60 3.68 10.88
N ILE A 133 8.05 4.89 10.74
CA ILE A 133 8.77 6.15 10.99
C ILE A 133 9.21 6.23 12.46
N VAL A 134 8.29 5.96 13.39
CA VAL A 134 8.57 6.01 14.85
C VAL A 134 9.58 4.95 15.26
N LEU A 135 9.51 3.73 14.69
CA LEU A 135 10.47 2.66 14.96
C LEU A 135 11.89 3.00 14.45
N ALA A 136 11.98 3.85 13.44
CA ALA A 136 13.26 4.40 12.96
C ALA A 136 13.68 5.70 13.69
N TYR A 137 13.04 6.02 14.82
CA TYR A 137 13.26 7.25 15.61
C TYR A 137 12.93 8.56 14.87
N GLY A 138 12.27 8.48 13.72
CA GLY A 138 11.78 9.64 12.99
C GLY A 138 10.52 10.23 13.62
N LYS A 139 10.15 11.44 13.20
CA LYS A 139 8.93 12.13 13.59
C LYS A 139 7.95 12.15 12.42
N PRO A 140 6.78 11.51 12.53
CA PRO A 140 5.74 11.61 11.52
C PRO A 140 5.12 13.01 11.51
N VAL A 141 4.92 13.57 10.30
CA VAL A 141 4.22 14.84 10.05
C VAL A 141 3.12 14.56 9.03
N THR A 142 1.87 14.62 9.49
CA THR A 142 0.70 14.25 8.69
C THR A 142 0.04 15.44 8.02
N ILE A 143 -0.37 15.28 6.78
CA ILE A 143 -1.24 16.20 6.04
C ILE A 143 -2.59 15.54 5.86
N GLN A 144 -3.65 16.16 6.35
CA GLN A 144 -5.00 15.62 6.22
C GLN A 144 -5.57 15.92 4.84
N THR A 145 -5.77 14.89 4.02
CA THR A 145 -6.50 14.99 2.76
C THR A 145 -7.99 14.76 2.99
N LYS A 146 -8.84 15.35 2.14
CA LYS A 146 -10.29 15.39 2.34
C LYS A 146 -11.03 14.80 1.16
N VAL A 147 -12.19 14.19 1.42
CA VAL A 147 -13.08 13.65 0.38
C VAL A 147 -13.59 14.76 -0.54
N GLU A 148 -13.83 15.95 -0.02
CA GLU A 148 -14.27 17.13 -0.77
C GLU A 148 -13.27 17.56 -1.86
N ASP A 149 -11.98 17.27 -1.66
CA ASP A 149 -10.87 17.48 -2.60
C ASP A 149 -10.43 16.18 -3.30
N ASN A 150 -11.26 15.14 -3.29
CA ASN A 150 -10.93 13.81 -3.84
C ASN A 150 -9.67 13.18 -3.25
N PHE A 151 -9.34 13.48 -2.00
CA PHE A 151 -8.13 13.04 -1.29
C PHE A 151 -6.81 13.43 -1.98
N VAL A 152 -6.81 14.51 -2.75
CA VAL A 152 -5.61 15.04 -3.40
C VAL A 152 -4.67 15.64 -2.34
N LEU A 153 -3.38 15.33 -2.44
CA LEU A 153 -2.32 15.92 -1.62
C LEU A 153 -1.85 17.24 -2.25
N ARG A 154 -2.32 18.37 -1.74
CA ARG A 154 -1.94 19.67 -2.28
C ARG A 154 -0.49 20.02 -1.98
N ALA A 155 0.26 20.40 -3.00
CA ALA A 155 1.64 20.84 -2.83
C ALA A 155 1.78 22.04 -1.87
N ALA A 156 0.78 22.90 -1.79
CA ALA A 156 0.75 24.01 -0.83
C ALA A 156 0.73 23.53 0.63
N ASP A 157 0.02 22.44 0.92
CA ASP A 157 -0.01 21.85 2.26
C ASP A 157 1.31 21.14 2.58
N VAL A 158 1.95 20.52 1.56
CA VAL A 158 3.30 19.96 1.70
C VAL A 158 4.29 21.06 2.01
N GLU A 159 4.29 22.19 1.27
CA GLU A 159 5.18 23.33 1.50
C GLU A 159 5.00 23.92 2.92
N ALA A 160 3.76 24.05 3.37
CA ALA A 160 3.45 24.55 4.72
C ALA A 160 3.95 23.62 5.85
N ALA A 161 4.08 22.31 5.57
CA ALA A 161 4.54 21.31 6.54
C ALA A 161 6.07 21.16 6.57
N ILE A 162 6.81 21.70 5.58
CA ILE A 162 8.27 21.60 5.52
C ILE A 162 8.92 22.45 6.61
N THR A 163 9.85 21.85 7.34
CA THR A 163 10.71 22.51 8.35
C THR A 163 12.18 22.21 8.06
N ASP A 164 13.08 22.79 8.85
CA ASP A 164 14.52 22.49 8.82
C ASP A 164 14.87 21.04 9.22
N LYS A 165 13.92 20.33 9.82
CA LYS A 165 14.04 18.92 10.21
C LYS A 165 13.42 17.95 9.19
N THR A 166 12.69 18.45 8.22
CA THR A 166 12.09 17.61 7.20
C THR A 166 13.17 16.93 6.36
N ARG A 167 13.09 15.61 6.27
CA ARG A 167 14.04 14.78 5.53
C ARG A 167 13.41 14.06 4.36
N ILE A 168 12.17 13.54 4.55
CA ILE A 168 11.50 12.69 3.60
C ILE A 168 10.08 13.17 3.35
N ILE A 169 9.64 13.11 2.09
CA ILE A 169 8.22 13.10 1.70
C ILE A 169 7.87 11.67 1.29
N LEU A 170 6.85 11.08 1.94
CA LEU A 170 6.35 9.74 1.62
C LEU A 170 5.03 9.85 0.86
N LEU A 171 4.97 9.24 -0.31
CA LEU A 171 3.80 9.17 -1.19
C LEU A 171 3.33 7.74 -1.35
N ASN A 172 2.02 7.53 -1.46
CA ASN A 172 1.40 6.25 -1.83
C ASN A 172 0.19 6.51 -2.71
N PHE A 173 0.38 6.37 -4.01
CA PHE A 173 -0.70 6.50 -5.00
C PHE A 173 -0.58 5.39 -6.05
N PRO A 174 -1.69 4.68 -6.35
CA PRO A 174 -3.01 4.75 -5.71
C PRO A 174 -2.98 4.40 -4.22
N THR A 175 -3.80 5.12 -3.45
CA THR A 175 -3.76 5.10 -1.98
C THR A 175 -4.57 3.95 -1.37
N ASN A 176 -4.03 3.31 -0.36
CA ASN A 176 -4.78 2.55 0.64
C ASN A 176 -5.02 3.48 1.86
N PRO A 177 -6.27 3.86 2.20
CA PRO A 177 -7.53 3.15 1.98
C PRO A 177 -8.45 3.71 0.89
N THR A 178 -8.18 4.86 0.31
CA THR A 178 -9.18 5.63 -0.48
C THR A 178 -9.26 5.19 -1.95
N GLY A 179 -8.20 4.61 -2.49
CA GLY A 179 -8.06 4.37 -3.93
C GLY A 179 -7.84 5.65 -4.75
N ALA A 180 -7.49 6.75 -4.09
CA ALA A 180 -7.16 8.00 -4.76
C ALA A 180 -5.89 7.87 -5.60
N VAL A 181 -5.84 8.59 -6.70
CA VAL A 181 -4.67 8.80 -7.55
C VAL A 181 -4.31 10.28 -7.51
N GLU A 182 -3.02 10.58 -7.58
CA GLU A 182 -2.56 11.97 -7.50
C GLU A 182 -2.51 12.61 -8.89
N PRO A 183 -3.06 13.83 -9.05
CA PRO A 183 -2.90 14.58 -10.29
C PRO A 183 -1.43 14.88 -10.59
N VAL A 184 -1.05 14.75 -11.87
CA VAL A 184 0.34 14.97 -12.31
C VAL A 184 0.81 16.38 -11.96
N GLU A 185 -0.06 17.38 -12.08
CA GLU A 185 0.23 18.78 -11.77
C GLU A 185 0.60 19.00 -10.29
N GLU A 186 0.01 18.23 -9.35
CA GLU A 186 0.40 18.29 -7.94
C GLU A 186 1.71 17.52 -7.71
N LEU A 187 1.91 16.37 -8.37
CA LEU A 187 3.19 15.64 -8.32
C LEU A 187 4.35 16.50 -8.82
N GLU A 188 4.17 17.25 -9.91
CA GLU A 188 5.18 18.17 -10.46
C GLU A 188 5.56 19.27 -9.45
N LYS A 189 4.56 19.85 -8.78
CA LYS A 189 4.78 20.86 -7.72
C LYS A 189 5.50 20.26 -6.50
N ILE A 190 5.08 19.05 -6.07
CA ILE A 190 5.73 18.33 -4.96
C ILE A 190 7.18 18.00 -5.32
N ALA A 191 7.44 17.57 -6.56
CA ALA A 191 8.78 17.33 -7.07
C ALA A 191 9.64 18.61 -7.01
N ALA A 192 9.09 19.75 -7.44
CA ALA A 192 9.78 21.03 -7.36
C ALA A 192 10.11 21.43 -5.91
N LEU A 193 9.22 21.17 -4.94
CA LEU A 193 9.48 21.38 -3.51
C LEU A 193 10.58 20.45 -3.00
N ALA A 194 10.57 19.17 -3.38
CA ALA A 194 11.61 18.22 -3.00
C ALA A 194 12.99 18.65 -3.52
N VAL A 195 13.07 19.18 -4.75
CA VAL A 195 14.30 19.73 -5.32
C VAL A 195 14.72 21.00 -4.57
N LYS A 196 13.80 21.95 -4.36
CA LYS A 196 14.04 23.24 -3.69
C LYS A 196 14.58 23.07 -2.26
N HIS A 197 14.07 22.10 -1.52
CA HIS A 197 14.40 21.86 -0.11
C HIS A 197 15.37 20.69 0.11
N ASP A 198 15.93 20.13 -0.98
CA ASP A 198 16.85 18.99 -0.96
C ASP A 198 16.31 17.77 -0.17
N LEU A 199 15.04 17.45 -0.38
CA LEU A 199 14.36 16.34 0.30
C LEU A 199 14.47 15.05 -0.52
N ILE A 200 14.43 13.92 0.18
CA ILE A 200 14.27 12.60 -0.42
C ILE A 200 12.77 12.32 -0.54
N VAL A 201 12.36 11.71 -1.64
CA VAL A 201 11.00 11.19 -1.80
C VAL A 201 11.01 9.67 -1.73
N VAL A 202 10.12 9.11 -0.92
CA VAL A 202 9.80 7.68 -0.91
C VAL A 202 8.44 7.53 -1.55
N THR A 203 8.34 6.77 -2.63
CA THR A 203 7.07 6.51 -3.31
C THR A 203 6.72 5.03 -3.25
N ASP A 204 5.60 4.71 -2.60
CA ASP A 204 5.06 3.34 -2.53
C ASP A 204 4.07 3.13 -3.68
N GLU A 205 4.56 2.44 -4.70
CA GLU A 205 3.89 2.21 -5.97
C GLU A 205 3.15 0.85 -6.05
N ILE A 206 2.90 0.20 -4.92
CA ILE A 206 2.41 -1.18 -4.85
C ILE A 206 1.07 -1.44 -5.56
N TYR A 207 0.30 -0.38 -5.86
CA TYR A 207 -1.00 -0.46 -6.54
C TYR A 207 -1.00 0.11 -7.96
N CYS A 208 0.14 0.53 -8.51
CA CYS A 208 0.23 1.26 -9.78
C CYS A 208 -0.33 0.52 -11.00
N GLU A 209 -0.42 -0.82 -10.98
CA GLU A 209 -1.03 -1.61 -12.06
C GLU A 209 -2.54 -1.81 -11.89
N LEU A 210 -3.08 -1.46 -10.72
CA LEU A 210 -4.51 -1.59 -10.43
C LEU A 210 -5.20 -0.23 -10.55
N LEU A 211 -5.21 0.30 -11.77
CA LEU A 211 -5.79 1.60 -12.13
C LEU A 211 -7.02 1.44 -13.03
N TYR A 212 -7.95 2.36 -12.87
CA TYR A 212 -9.23 2.35 -13.55
C TYR A 212 -9.43 3.65 -14.35
N GLY A 213 -9.32 3.55 -15.68
CA GLY A 213 -9.51 4.64 -16.63
C GLY A 213 -10.80 4.49 -17.45
N GLY A 214 -11.07 5.50 -18.26
CA GLY A 214 -12.32 5.59 -19.00
C GLY A 214 -13.50 6.00 -18.10
N SER A 215 -14.64 6.34 -18.71
CA SER A 215 -15.83 6.79 -17.98
C SER A 215 -16.46 5.71 -17.09
N ASP A 216 -16.22 4.44 -17.43
CA ASP A 216 -16.74 3.26 -16.72
C ASP A 216 -15.69 2.55 -15.85
N GLY A 217 -14.44 3.04 -15.84
CA GLY A 217 -13.32 2.43 -15.13
C GLY A 217 -12.81 1.10 -15.72
N MET A 218 -13.30 0.68 -16.88
CA MET A 218 -12.95 -0.61 -17.46
C MET A 218 -11.64 -0.59 -18.27
N SER A 219 -11.20 0.57 -18.72
CA SER A 219 -9.89 0.77 -19.36
C SER A 219 -8.79 0.82 -18.28
N PRO A 220 -7.53 0.52 -18.63
CA PRO A 220 -6.41 0.86 -17.76
C PRO A 220 -6.36 2.37 -17.53
N GLY A 221 -6.06 2.78 -16.28
CA GLY A 221 -5.77 4.17 -15.96
C GLY A 221 -4.32 4.52 -16.32
N GLU A 222 -4.02 5.80 -16.35
CA GLU A 222 -2.66 6.30 -16.51
C GLU A 222 -2.03 6.54 -15.12
N HIS A 223 -0.74 6.26 -15.00
CA HIS A 223 0.04 6.49 -13.79
C HIS A 223 1.36 7.17 -14.13
N VAL A 224 1.69 8.17 -13.34
CA VAL A 224 2.98 8.86 -13.38
C VAL A 224 3.65 8.69 -12.02
N SER A 225 4.80 8.03 -12.01
CA SER A 225 5.62 7.99 -10.80
C SER A 225 6.40 9.30 -10.65
N ILE A 226 6.44 9.85 -9.45
CA ILE A 226 7.27 11.03 -9.16
C ILE A 226 8.75 10.80 -9.52
N ALA A 227 9.22 9.55 -9.49
CA ALA A 227 10.59 9.20 -9.85
C ALA A 227 10.96 9.56 -11.30
N SER A 228 9.97 9.65 -12.19
CA SER A 228 10.18 10.02 -13.60
C SER A 228 10.21 11.52 -13.87
N LEU A 229 9.84 12.34 -12.89
CA LEU A 229 9.79 13.78 -13.05
C LEU A 229 11.19 14.42 -12.99
N PRO A 230 11.39 15.59 -13.60
CA PRO A 230 12.69 16.25 -13.64
C PRO A 230 13.30 16.46 -12.24
N GLY A 231 14.56 16.05 -12.08
CA GLY A 231 15.30 16.19 -10.82
C GLY A 231 14.97 15.14 -9.74
N MET A 232 14.04 14.21 -10.01
CA MET A 232 13.58 13.26 -9.00
C MET A 232 14.32 11.93 -9.00
N ARG A 233 14.87 11.50 -10.15
CA ARG A 233 15.59 10.22 -10.30
C ARG A 233 16.65 9.98 -9.20
N ASP A 234 17.41 11.01 -8.86
CA ASP A 234 18.55 10.93 -7.95
C ASP A 234 18.21 11.22 -6.48
N ARG A 235 16.91 11.43 -6.18
CA ARG A 235 16.40 11.68 -4.82
C ARG A 235 15.17 10.88 -4.46
N THR A 236 14.78 9.91 -5.30
CA THR A 236 13.60 9.07 -5.05
C THR A 236 14.01 7.64 -4.70
N VAL A 237 13.38 7.09 -3.66
CA VAL A 237 13.34 5.66 -3.39
C VAL A 237 11.97 5.15 -3.83
N LEU A 238 11.93 4.41 -4.92
CA LEU A 238 10.73 3.78 -5.46
C LEU A 238 10.57 2.40 -4.83
N LEU A 239 9.45 2.19 -4.15
CA LEU A 239 9.07 0.93 -3.53
C LEU A 239 7.98 0.25 -4.35
N HIS A 240 8.19 -1.01 -4.70
CA HIS A 240 7.20 -1.79 -5.43
C HIS A 240 7.35 -3.29 -5.15
N GLY A 241 6.41 -4.12 -5.62
CA GLY A 241 6.48 -5.54 -5.33
C GLY A 241 5.34 -6.36 -5.93
N PHE A 242 5.31 -7.63 -5.58
CA PHE A 242 4.49 -8.64 -6.26
C PHE A 242 3.17 -8.94 -5.58
N SER A 243 2.95 -8.38 -4.38
CA SER A 243 1.82 -8.74 -3.52
C SER A 243 0.46 -8.47 -4.13
N LYS A 244 0.30 -7.37 -4.90
CA LYS A 244 -1.01 -6.89 -5.35
C LYS A 244 -1.28 -7.23 -6.81
N ALA A 245 -0.44 -6.78 -7.73
CA ALA A 245 -0.61 -7.03 -9.15
C ALA A 245 -0.56 -8.53 -9.50
N PHE A 246 0.30 -9.31 -8.84
CA PHE A 246 0.50 -10.74 -9.13
C PHE A 246 -0.15 -11.67 -8.12
N ALA A 247 -0.95 -11.14 -7.16
CA ALA A 247 -1.58 -11.93 -6.09
C ALA A 247 -0.57 -12.80 -5.29
N MET A 248 0.64 -12.26 -5.02
CA MET A 248 1.75 -12.96 -4.37
C MET A 248 1.95 -12.50 -2.92
N THR A 249 0.89 -12.20 -2.18
CA THR A 249 0.98 -11.69 -0.78
C THR A 249 1.77 -12.64 0.12
N GLY A 250 1.54 -13.95 0.00
CA GLY A 250 2.19 -14.99 0.80
C GLY A 250 3.66 -15.26 0.42
N PHE A 251 4.11 -14.86 -0.77
CA PHE A 251 5.50 -15.03 -1.22
C PHE A 251 6.47 -14.07 -0.52
N ARG A 252 5.94 -13.03 0.11
CA ARG A 252 6.74 -12.04 0.84
C ARG A 252 7.89 -11.49 0.00
N LEU A 253 7.59 -10.92 -1.17
CA LEU A 253 8.60 -10.37 -2.08
C LEU A 253 8.23 -8.96 -2.54
N GLY A 254 9.20 -8.05 -2.47
CA GLY A 254 9.15 -6.69 -2.96
C GLY A 254 10.55 -6.23 -3.33
N TYR A 255 10.67 -4.97 -3.69
CA TYR A 255 11.94 -4.36 -4.02
C TYR A 255 11.91 -2.85 -3.83
N ALA A 256 13.11 -2.28 -3.66
CA ALA A 256 13.37 -0.85 -3.71
C ALA A 256 14.27 -0.56 -4.90
N CYS A 257 13.96 0.49 -5.66
CA CYS A 257 14.82 1.07 -6.69
C CYS A 257 15.24 2.47 -6.26
N ALA A 258 16.54 2.74 -6.17
CA ALA A 258 17.06 4.01 -5.69
C ALA A 258 18.48 4.24 -6.23
N PRO A 259 19.03 5.47 -6.14
CA PRO A 259 20.45 5.71 -6.38
C PRO A 259 21.35 4.76 -5.60
N ALA A 260 22.45 4.32 -6.20
CA ALA A 260 23.32 3.29 -5.65
C ALA A 260 23.76 3.54 -4.19
N VAL A 261 24.00 4.81 -3.83
CA VAL A 261 24.40 5.19 -2.46
C VAL A 261 23.28 4.93 -1.44
N LEU A 262 22.01 5.15 -1.81
CA LEU A 262 20.85 4.88 -0.95
C LEU A 262 20.57 3.37 -0.88
N THR A 263 20.70 2.68 -2.02
CA THR A 263 20.56 1.21 -2.09
C THR A 263 21.61 0.52 -1.22
N GLU A 264 22.86 0.97 -1.26
CA GLU A 264 23.93 0.45 -0.40
C GLU A 264 23.64 0.68 1.09
N ALA A 265 23.11 1.85 1.46
CA ALA A 265 22.74 2.13 2.85
C ALA A 265 21.64 1.20 3.36
N MET A 266 20.58 0.96 2.57
CA MET A 266 19.52 0.01 2.87
C MET A 266 20.05 -1.44 2.93
N MET A 267 20.90 -1.83 1.98
CA MET A 267 21.51 -3.16 1.92
C MET A 267 22.35 -3.47 3.16
N LYS A 268 23.05 -2.50 3.74
CA LYS A 268 23.79 -2.67 5.00
C LYS A 268 22.90 -3.14 6.16
N ILE A 269 21.65 -2.66 6.22
CA ILE A 269 20.72 -3.10 7.25
C ILE A 269 20.12 -4.45 6.88
N HIS A 270 19.72 -4.62 5.63
CA HIS A 270 19.13 -5.86 5.09
C HIS A 270 20.04 -7.08 5.35
N GLN A 271 21.35 -6.98 5.09
CA GLN A 271 22.29 -8.08 5.26
C GLN A 271 22.41 -8.57 6.71
N TYR A 272 22.15 -7.70 7.71
CA TYR A 272 22.19 -8.07 9.14
C TYR A 272 20.82 -8.42 9.72
N SER A 273 19.74 -8.20 8.99
CA SER A 273 18.36 -8.53 9.43
C SER A 273 17.82 -9.76 8.72
N MET A 274 17.65 -9.71 7.40
CA MET A 274 17.04 -10.77 6.59
C MET A 274 18.04 -11.55 5.74
N LEU A 275 19.23 -11.03 5.51
CA LEU A 275 20.28 -11.58 4.67
C LEU A 275 19.92 -11.56 3.18
N CYS A 276 18.82 -12.21 2.80
CA CYS A 276 18.25 -12.19 1.44
C CYS A 276 16.76 -12.59 1.48
N ALA A 277 16.02 -12.22 0.44
CA ALA A 277 14.66 -12.71 0.25
C ALA A 277 14.64 -14.21 -0.14
N PRO A 278 13.53 -14.94 0.11
CA PRO A 278 13.44 -16.38 -0.18
C PRO A 278 13.70 -16.71 -1.65
N MET A 279 14.56 -17.71 -1.91
CA MET A 279 14.96 -18.14 -3.26
C MET A 279 13.75 -18.48 -4.14
N MET A 280 12.83 -19.32 -3.63
CA MET A 280 11.64 -19.73 -4.39
C MET A 280 10.75 -18.55 -4.77
N SER A 281 10.65 -17.55 -3.90
CA SER A 281 9.89 -16.33 -4.19
C SER A 281 10.55 -15.51 -5.30
N GLN A 282 11.87 -15.45 -5.31
CA GLN A 282 12.63 -14.74 -6.35
C GLN A 282 12.49 -15.44 -7.72
N GLN A 283 12.50 -16.77 -7.76
CA GLN A 283 12.26 -17.53 -9.00
C GLN A 283 10.83 -17.34 -9.53
N ALA A 284 9.83 -17.39 -8.65
CA ALA A 284 8.45 -17.08 -8.99
C ALA A 284 8.29 -15.66 -9.55
N ALA A 285 9.00 -14.69 -8.99
CA ALA A 285 8.95 -13.30 -9.42
C ALA A 285 9.55 -13.09 -10.81
N ILE A 286 10.61 -13.80 -11.17
CA ILE A 286 11.17 -13.77 -12.54
C ILE A 286 10.09 -14.19 -13.54
N GLU A 287 9.37 -15.27 -13.24
CA GLU A 287 8.26 -15.75 -14.08
C GLU A 287 7.11 -14.74 -14.13
N ALA A 288 6.74 -14.15 -12.98
CA ALA A 288 5.71 -13.14 -12.90
C ALA A 288 6.00 -11.92 -13.81
N LEU A 289 7.24 -11.41 -13.77
CA LEU A 289 7.65 -10.25 -14.59
C LEU A 289 7.69 -10.56 -16.09
N LYS A 290 8.07 -11.78 -16.46
CA LYS A 290 8.17 -12.19 -17.86
C LYS A 290 6.81 -12.49 -18.51
N ASN A 291 5.93 -13.15 -17.78
CA ASN A 291 4.74 -13.77 -18.38
C ASN A 291 3.43 -13.40 -17.66
N GLY A 292 3.47 -12.67 -16.53
CA GLY A 292 2.30 -12.40 -15.70
C GLY A 292 1.37 -11.26 -16.16
N ALA A 293 1.78 -10.43 -17.11
CA ALA A 293 0.99 -9.26 -17.52
C ALA A 293 -0.47 -9.57 -17.96
N PRO A 294 -0.77 -10.65 -18.72
CA PRO A 294 -2.16 -11.00 -19.05
C PRO A 294 -3.03 -11.29 -17.83
N GLU A 295 -2.43 -11.89 -16.78
CA GLU A 295 -3.14 -12.20 -15.53
C GLU A 295 -3.40 -10.96 -14.69
N VAL A 296 -2.45 -10.02 -14.65
CA VAL A 296 -2.63 -8.71 -14.01
C VAL A 296 -3.82 -7.99 -14.62
N GLU A 297 -3.88 -7.92 -15.96
CA GLU A 297 -5.00 -7.27 -16.67
C GLU A 297 -6.33 -8.00 -16.43
N ARG A 298 -6.35 -9.32 -16.39
CA ARG A 298 -7.54 -10.11 -16.07
C ARG A 298 -8.06 -9.77 -14.67
N MET A 299 -7.19 -9.71 -13.67
CA MET A 299 -7.54 -9.36 -12.29
C MET A 299 -8.02 -7.91 -12.19
N ARG A 300 -7.32 -6.96 -12.82
CA ARG A 300 -7.71 -5.56 -12.87
C ARG A 300 -9.12 -5.38 -13.42
N ARG A 301 -9.47 -6.04 -14.55
CA ARG A 301 -10.83 -5.99 -15.12
C ARG A 301 -11.88 -6.54 -14.15
N SER A 302 -11.59 -7.63 -13.47
CA SER A 302 -12.49 -8.17 -12.46
C SER A 302 -12.70 -7.19 -11.31
N TYR A 303 -11.64 -6.56 -10.82
CA TYR A 303 -11.75 -5.52 -9.80
C TYR A 303 -12.53 -4.31 -10.28
N ALA A 304 -12.36 -3.88 -11.54
CA ALA A 304 -13.14 -2.79 -12.12
C ALA A 304 -14.65 -3.07 -12.10
N GLN A 305 -15.06 -4.29 -12.44
CA GLN A 305 -16.47 -4.70 -12.37
C GLN A 305 -17.01 -4.65 -10.93
N ARG A 306 -16.27 -5.18 -9.97
CA ARG A 306 -16.64 -5.17 -8.54
C ARG A 306 -16.68 -3.75 -7.97
N ARG A 307 -15.71 -2.90 -8.37
CA ARG A 307 -15.70 -1.47 -8.07
C ARG A 307 -17.01 -0.80 -8.53
N ASN A 308 -17.38 -1.00 -9.77
CA ASN A 308 -18.59 -0.39 -10.35
C ASN A 308 -19.87 -0.90 -9.66
N LEU A 309 -19.94 -2.19 -9.32
CA LEU A 309 -21.02 -2.75 -8.51
C LEU A 309 -21.14 -2.01 -7.17
N MET A 310 -20.04 -1.94 -6.41
CA MET A 310 -20.05 -1.33 -5.08
C MET A 310 -20.38 0.16 -5.13
N LEU A 311 -19.85 0.93 -6.11
CA LEU A 311 -20.21 2.33 -6.30
C LEU A 311 -21.72 2.52 -6.51
N LYS A 312 -22.33 1.70 -7.40
CA LYS A 312 -23.75 1.72 -7.65
C LYS A 312 -24.56 1.39 -6.38
N ARG A 313 -24.11 0.40 -5.61
CA ARG A 313 -24.78 -0.02 -4.37
C ARG A 313 -24.69 1.06 -3.30
N PHE A 314 -23.50 1.67 -3.08
CA PHE A 314 -23.34 2.77 -2.12
C PHE A 314 -24.21 3.98 -2.50
N ALA A 315 -24.27 4.35 -3.77
CA ALA A 315 -25.16 5.42 -4.24
C ALA A 315 -26.63 5.09 -3.95
N GLY A 316 -27.06 3.82 -4.19
CA GLY A 316 -28.42 3.35 -3.89
C GLY A 316 -28.76 3.35 -2.39
N MET A 317 -27.78 3.22 -1.51
CA MET A 317 -27.92 3.32 -0.05
C MET A 317 -27.90 4.79 0.45
N GLY A 318 -27.58 5.74 -0.43
CA GLY A 318 -27.33 7.12 -0.05
C GLY A 318 -26.08 7.27 0.83
N LEU A 319 -25.08 6.39 0.65
CA LEU A 319 -23.76 6.51 1.24
C LEU A 319 -22.82 7.20 0.23
N PRO A 320 -22.41 8.46 0.48
CA PRO A 320 -21.44 9.11 -0.38
C PRO A 320 -20.12 8.33 -0.40
N CYS A 321 -19.60 8.08 -1.57
CA CYS A 321 -18.32 7.39 -1.72
C CYS A 321 -17.52 8.02 -2.85
N PHE A 322 -16.28 8.40 -2.56
CA PHE A 322 -15.32 8.79 -3.59
C PHE A 322 -15.17 7.65 -4.60
N SER A 323 -15.06 7.98 -5.88
CA SER A 323 -14.84 7.00 -6.94
C SER A 323 -13.34 6.69 -7.04
N PRO A 324 -12.88 5.51 -6.55
CA PRO A 324 -11.46 5.22 -6.55
C PRO A 324 -10.89 5.10 -7.97
N GLY A 325 -9.76 5.78 -8.21
CA GLY A 325 -9.02 5.70 -9.48
C GLY A 325 -8.08 4.49 -9.53
N GLY A 326 -7.80 3.85 -8.37
CA GLY A 326 -6.93 2.69 -8.30
C GLY A 326 -7.10 1.85 -7.04
N ALA A 327 -6.18 0.91 -6.83
CA ALA A 327 -6.21 -0.10 -5.76
C ALA A 327 -7.46 -1.00 -5.82
N PHE A 328 -7.96 -1.50 -4.68
CA PHE A 328 -9.19 -2.30 -4.61
C PHE A 328 -10.01 -1.97 -3.35
N TYR A 329 -10.09 -0.68 -3.01
CA TYR A 329 -10.78 -0.19 -1.82
C TYR A 329 -11.84 0.84 -2.14
N MET A 330 -12.92 0.83 -1.34
CA MET A 330 -13.91 1.88 -1.22
C MET A 330 -13.81 2.52 0.15
N PHE A 331 -14.09 3.82 0.21
CA PHE A 331 -14.01 4.57 1.47
C PHE A 331 -15.27 5.46 1.65
N PRO A 332 -16.47 4.82 1.81
CA PRO A 332 -17.74 5.55 1.96
C PRO A 332 -17.79 6.36 3.24
N ASP A 333 -18.43 7.52 3.14
CA ASP A 333 -18.70 8.45 4.23
C ASP A 333 -19.94 8.00 5.04
N ILE A 334 -19.76 7.90 6.34
CA ILE A 334 -20.80 7.47 7.29
C ILE A 334 -21.21 8.57 8.29
N ARG A 335 -20.65 9.78 8.16
CA ARG A 335 -20.84 10.90 9.11
C ARG A 335 -22.30 11.23 9.38
N LYS A 336 -23.18 11.07 8.39
CA LYS A 336 -24.62 11.35 8.53
C LYS A 336 -25.34 10.50 9.58
N TYR A 337 -24.76 9.35 9.98
CA TYR A 337 -25.39 8.47 10.97
C TYR A 337 -25.00 8.81 12.41
N GLY A 338 -24.09 9.77 12.63
CA GLY A 338 -23.66 10.19 13.97
C GLY A 338 -22.90 9.11 14.75
N LEU A 339 -22.46 8.04 14.10
CA LEU A 339 -21.64 6.98 14.69
C LEU A 339 -20.16 7.23 14.39
N THR A 340 -19.29 6.85 15.32
CA THR A 340 -17.87 6.74 15.01
C THR A 340 -17.65 5.61 14.00
N SER A 341 -16.54 5.67 13.25
CA SER A 341 -16.18 4.63 12.28
C SER A 341 -16.06 3.25 12.93
N LYS A 342 -15.60 3.21 14.18
CA LYS A 342 -15.49 1.97 14.98
C LYS A 342 -16.86 1.43 15.38
N GLU A 343 -17.77 2.28 15.87
CA GLU A 343 -19.13 1.86 16.24
C GLU A 343 -19.90 1.35 15.02
N PHE A 344 -19.80 2.05 13.88
CA PHE A 344 -20.43 1.62 12.65
C PHE A 344 -19.92 0.23 12.21
N ALA A 345 -18.60 0.03 12.20
CA ALA A 345 -18.00 -1.24 11.77
C ALA A 345 -18.36 -2.40 12.72
N LEU A 346 -18.38 -2.18 14.04
CA LEU A 346 -18.75 -3.18 15.04
C LEU A 346 -20.22 -3.56 14.91
N ARG A 347 -21.11 -2.58 14.83
CA ARG A 347 -22.55 -2.83 14.69
C ARG A 347 -22.87 -3.55 13.38
N LEU A 348 -22.25 -3.17 12.26
CA LEU A 348 -22.41 -3.85 10.97
C LEU A 348 -21.96 -5.32 11.07
N LEU A 349 -20.87 -5.59 11.76
CA LEU A 349 -20.39 -6.95 12.00
C LEU A 349 -21.36 -7.77 12.87
N GLU A 350 -21.87 -7.20 13.96
CA GLU A 350 -22.74 -7.89 14.90
C GLU A 350 -24.16 -8.10 14.35
N GLU A 351 -24.73 -7.08 13.70
CA GLU A 351 -26.11 -7.11 13.23
C GLU A 351 -26.28 -7.82 11.88
N GLU A 352 -25.25 -7.77 11.01
CA GLU A 352 -25.37 -8.24 9.62
C GLU A 352 -24.26 -9.21 9.18
N SER A 353 -23.33 -9.58 10.07
CA SER A 353 -22.17 -10.43 9.73
C SER A 353 -21.40 -9.92 8.50
N VAL A 354 -21.21 -8.60 8.39
CA VAL A 354 -20.37 -7.95 7.37
C VAL A 354 -19.24 -7.19 8.06
N ALA A 355 -18.00 -7.47 7.69
CA ALA A 355 -16.82 -6.85 8.26
C ALA A 355 -16.22 -5.80 7.31
N VAL A 356 -16.05 -4.57 7.79
CA VAL A 356 -15.34 -3.46 7.15
C VAL A 356 -14.32 -2.90 8.14
N VAL A 357 -13.29 -2.19 7.67
CA VAL A 357 -12.29 -1.60 8.57
C VAL A 357 -12.71 -0.18 8.95
N PRO A 358 -12.71 0.18 10.25
CA PRO A 358 -12.95 1.56 10.68
C PRO A 358 -11.96 2.53 10.01
N GLY A 359 -12.43 3.67 9.55
CA GLY A 359 -11.59 4.67 8.91
C GLY A 359 -10.53 5.25 9.84
N SER A 360 -10.83 5.37 11.14
CA SER A 360 -9.87 5.79 12.17
C SER A 360 -8.61 4.91 12.28
N ALA A 361 -8.65 3.67 11.75
CA ALA A 361 -7.46 2.83 11.65
C ALA A 361 -6.41 3.36 10.66
N PHE A 362 -6.80 4.28 9.75
CA PHE A 362 -5.93 4.85 8.72
C PHE A 362 -5.47 6.27 9.01
N GLY A 363 -5.55 6.69 10.27
CA GLY A 363 -5.24 8.03 10.75
C GLY A 363 -6.49 8.83 11.15
N GLU A 364 -6.27 9.99 11.75
CA GLU A 364 -7.35 10.85 12.23
C GLU A 364 -8.26 11.33 11.08
N ALA A 365 -7.68 11.62 9.92
CA ALA A 365 -8.41 12.03 8.72
C ALA A 365 -9.33 10.93 8.15
N GLY A 366 -9.17 9.69 8.58
CA GLY A 366 -10.03 8.57 8.19
C GLY A 366 -11.31 8.45 9.01
N GLU A 367 -11.42 9.16 10.15
CA GLU A 367 -12.64 9.11 10.96
C GLU A 367 -13.86 9.65 10.19
N GLY A 368 -15.02 9.06 10.43
CA GLY A 368 -16.26 9.35 9.68
C GLY A 368 -16.41 8.57 8.38
N SER A 369 -15.47 7.66 8.06
CA SER A 369 -15.55 6.74 6.92
C SER A 369 -15.22 5.30 7.35
N VAL A 370 -15.51 4.33 6.48
CA VAL A 370 -15.08 2.94 6.65
C VAL A 370 -14.43 2.44 5.37
N ARG A 371 -13.41 1.57 5.48
CA ARG A 371 -12.81 0.94 4.30
C ARG A 371 -13.48 -0.39 3.99
N ALA A 372 -14.01 -0.53 2.78
CA ALA A 372 -14.51 -1.78 2.22
C ALA A 372 -13.64 -2.19 1.02
N CYS A 373 -13.13 -3.43 1.05
CA CYS A 373 -12.29 -4.00 -0.01
C CYS A 373 -13.15 -4.74 -1.02
N TYR A 374 -12.93 -4.50 -2.33
CA TYR A 374 -13.58 -5.26 -3.39
C TYR A 374 -12.72 -6.38 -4.00
N ALA A 375 -11.58 -6.69 -3.40
CA ALA A 375 -10.86 -7.92 -3.66
C ALA A 375 -11.52 -9.08 -2.89
N THR A 376 -12.78 -9.34 -3.22
CA THR A 376 -13.65 -10.39 -2.64
C THR A 376 -14.54 -10.91 -3.76
N ALA A 377 -14.92 -12.20 -3.72
CA ALA A 377 -15.75 -12.83 -4.76
C ALA A 377 -17.03 -12.00 -5.03
N TYR A 378 -17.39 -11.87 -6.30
CA TYR A 378 -18.47 -10.99 -6.76
C TYR A 378 -19.79 -11.28 -6.03
N GLU A 379 -20.14 -12.55 -5.88
CA GLU A 379 -21.37 -13.02 -5.22
C GLU A 379 -21.38 -12.67 -3.73
N LYS A 380 -20.22 -12.73 -3.08
CA LYS A 380 -20.08 -12.31 -1.67
C LYS A 380 -20.24 -10.80 -1.52
N ILE A 381 -19.74 -10.01 -2.48
CA ILE A 381 -19.96 -8.58 -2.49
C ILE A 381 -21.44 -8.24 -2.60
N GLU A 382 -22.20 -8.91 -3.49
CA GLU A 382 -23.64 -8.68 -3.63
C GLU A 382 -24.38 -8.92 -2.30
N ILE A 383 -24.12 -10.07 -1.65
CA ILE A 383 -24.73 -10.40 -0.35
C ILE A 383 -24.33 -9.37 0.72
N ALA A 384 -23.05 -8.99 0.78
CA ALA A 384 -22.57 -8.00 1.75
C ALA A 384 -23.23 -6.64 1.54
N MET A 385 -23.42 -6.22 0.27
CA MET A 385 -24.09 -4.97 -0.05
C MET A 385 -25.60 -5.01 0.28
N ASP A 386 -26.28 -6.14 0.11
CA ASP A 386 -27.68 -6.29 0.54
C ASP A 386 -27.83 -6.18 2.05
N ARG A 387 -26.94 -6.86 2.81
CA ARG A 387 -26.90 -6.80 4.27
C ARG A 387 -26.59 -5.38 4.76
N MET A 388 -25.58 -4.72 4.16
CA MET A 388 -25.25 -3.33 4.50
C MET A 388 -26.41 -2.37 4.19
N ALA A 389 -27.16 -2.57 3.09
CA ALA A 389 -28.32 -1.78 2.77
C ALA A 389 -29.43 -1.91 3.82
N ALA A 390 -29.67 -3.15 4.32
CA ALA A 390 -30.60 -3.38 5.41
C ALA A 390 -30.18 -2.68 6.71
N PHE A 391 -28.89 -2.76 7.05
CA PHE A 391 -28.32 -2.08 8.21
C PHE A 391 -28.47 -0.56 8.13
N VAL A 392 -28.03 0.02 7.04
CA VAL A 392 -28.07 1.47 6.81
C VAL A 392 -29.51 2.01 6.83
N LYS A 393 -30.47 1.25 6.30
CA LYS A 393 -31.90 1.60 6.35
C LYS A 393 -32.46 1.65 7.77
N ARG A 394 -31.92 0.83 8.70
CA ARG A 394 -32.32 0.86 10.12
C ARG A 394 -31.70 2.02 10.90
N LEU A 395 -30.59 2.56 10.41
CA LEU A 395 -29.94 3.71 11.03
C LEU A 395 -30.67 5.04 10.74
N GLY A 396 -31.49 5.11 9.69
CA GLY A 396 -32.28 6.27 9.27
C GLY A 396 -31.87 6.74 7.91
#